data_d06b0c17ecc87fff32e8a79fd73372b2
#
_entry.id   d06b0c17ecc87fff32e8a79fd73372b2
#
_cell.length_a   1.000
_cell.length_b   1.000
_cell.length_c   1.000
_cell.angle_alpha   90.00
_cell.angle_beta   90.00
_cell.angle_gamma   90.00
#
_symmetry.space_group_name_H-M   'P 1'
#
loop_
_entity.id
_entity.type
_entity.pdbx_description
1 polymer ?
#
loop_
_entity_poly.entity_id
_entity_poly.type
_entity_poly.pdbx_seq_one_letter_code
_entity_poly.pdbx_strand_id
1 'polypeptide(L)'
;MSEPLTRAVVDRTRKLGEQTAFYGQALAGVPDAVRRYPTMVLRQIASMGIGTGALAVIGGTVVIVGFLTLSTGALIAVQGYNTLSNVGIEALTGFLGAFLNVRFIAPATAGVALAATIGAGATAQIGAMRINEEIDALEVMGIRPVTYLASTRIVAGVVAVIPIYTVAVLMSFLATRFGTTFVYGQSVGVYDHYFSSFLHPTDLLWSFIEALVMAAAVMAVHTYYGYTVTGGPAGVGEAVGRAVRMSITAGVFILLTITLSVYGQSGNFHLSG
;
A
#
# COMPACT_ATOMS: atom_id res chain seq x y z
N MET A 1 27.66 29.44 18.80
CA MET A 1 27.47 28.50 17.67
C MET A 1 26.46 27.39 17.95
N SER A 2 25.87 27.30 19.15
CA SER A 2 24.90 26.26 19.57
C SER A 2 23.41 26.61 19.35
N GLU A 3 23.05 27.89 19.31
CA GLU A 3 21.61 28.31 19.13
C GLU A 3 20.93 27.88 17.83
N PRO A 4 21.54 27.92 16.63
CA PRO A 4 20.86 27.50 15.41
C PRO A 4 20.59 26.00 15.34
N LEU A 5 21.44 25.17 15.94
CA LEU A 5 21.27 23.71 15.98
C LEU A 5 20.13 23.31 16.94
N THR A 6 20.06 23.94 18.11
CA THR A 6 18.97 23.68 19.07
C THR A 6 17.61 24.11 18.54
N ARG A 7 17.51 25.27 17.87
CA ARG A 7 16.26 25.70 17.20
C ARG A 7 15.84 24.72 16.09
N ALA A 8 16.78 24.27 15.25
CA ALA A 8 16.49 23.33 14.18
C ALA A 8 16.02 21.95 14.72
N VAL A 9 16.58 21.49 15.85
CA VAL A 9 16.15 20.25 16.52
C VAL A 9 14.75 20.42 17.11
N VAL A 10 14.48 21.52 17.82
CA VAL A 10 13.17 21.83 18.43
C VAL A 10 12.09 21.94 17.34
N ASP A 11 12.37 22.59 16.22
CA ASP A 11 11.39 22.70 15.11
C ASP A 11 11.12 21.34 14.46
N ARG A 12 12.12 20.47 14.34
CA ARG A 12 11.91 19.10 13.82
C ARG A 12 11.09 18.24 14.77
N THR A 13 11.39 18.29 16.07
CA THR A 13 10.63 17.52 17.07
C THR A 13 9.18 18.01 17.17
N ARG A 14 8.95 19.32 17.07
CA ARG A 14 7.61 19.89 17.04
C ARG A 14 6.82 19.41 15.80
N LYS A 15 7.41 19.45 14.60
CA LYS A 15 6.78 18.95 13.38
C LYS A 15 6.44 17.46 13.46
N LEU A 16 7.35 16.65 14.03
CA LEU A 16 7.07 15.23 14.27
C LEU A 16 5.91 15.04 15.26
N GLY A 17 5.84 15.84 16.33
CA GLY A 17 4.74 15.82 17.28
C GLY A 17 3.39 16.18 16.63
N GLU A 18 3.36 17.23 15.82
CA GLU A 18 2.15 17.66 15.07
C GLU A 18 1.70 16.57 14.09
N GLN A 19 2.65 15.92 13.40
CA GLN A 19 2.38 14.84 12.46
C GLN A 19 1.82 13.60 13.15
N THR A 20 2.43 13.17 14.26
CA THR A 20 1.94 12.02 15.02
C THR A 20 0.58 12.29 15.67
N ALA A 21 0.34 13.51 16.17
CA ALA A 21 -0.96 13.93 16.70
C ALA A 21 -2.04 13.88 15.61
N PHE A 22 -1.72 14.35 14.39
CA PHE A 22 -2.66 14.27 13.26
C PHE A 22 -3.00 12.81 12.92
N TYR A 23 -2.00 11.93 12.84
CA TYR A 23 -2.24 10.51 12.57
C TYR A 23 -3.09 9.86 13.65
N GLY A 24 -2.81 10.16 14.92
CA GLY A 24 -3.61 9.70 16.05
C GLY A 24 -5.06 10.16 15.95
N GLN A 25 -5.30 11.45 15.65
CA GLN A 25 -6.64 12.00 15.47
C GLN A 25 -7.36 11.38 14.26
N ALA A 26 -6.67 11.20 13.13
CA ALA A 26 -7.24 10.65 11.92
C ALA A 26 -7.66 9.18 12.12
N LEU A 27 -6.82 8.38 12.79
CA LEU A 27 -7.13 6.97 13.09
C LEU A 27 -8.21 6.85 14.17
N ALA A 28 -8.14 7.63 15.25
CA ALA A 28 -9.17 7.66 16.29
C ALA A 28 -10.52 8.16 15.75
N GLY A 29 -10.51 8.99 14.73
CA GLY A 29 -11.69 9.47 14.04
C GLY A 29 -12.40 8.45 13.13
N VAL A 30 -11.78 7.30 12.83
CA VAL A 30 -12.35 6.27 11.93
C VAL A 30 -13.74 5.78 12.36
N PRO A 31 -13.98 5.41 13.64
CA PRO A 31 -15.31 5.00 14.08
C PRO A 31 -16.37 6.10 13.91
N ASP A 32 -15.99 7.35 14.22
CA ASP A 32 -16.87 8.50 14.03
C ASP A 32 -17.13 8.77 12.53
N ALA A 33 -16.12 8.62 11.68
CA ALA A 33 -16.26 8.78 10.23
C ALA A 33 -17.29 7.79 9.64
N VAL A 34 -17.22 6.53 10.04
CA VAL A 34 -18.17 5.50 9.58
C VAL A 34 -19.57 5.72 10.11
N ARG A 35 -19.71 6.17 11.38
CA ARG A 35 -21.02 6.34 12.01
C ARG A 35 -21.71 7.66 11.63
N ARG A 36 -20.98 8.77 11.58
CA ARG A 36 -21.53 10.11 11.36
C ARG A 36 -21.52 10.54 9.90
N TYR A 37 -20.60 10.01 9.10
CA TYR A 37 -20.41 10.39 7.69
C TYR A 37 -20.47 9.20 6.73
N PRO A 38 -21.41 8.23 6.87
CA PRO A 38 -21.44 7.02 6.05
C PRO A 38 -21.58 7.34 4.55
N THR A 39 -22.39 8.35 4.21
CA THR A 39 -22.58 8.79 2.82
C THR A 39 -21.27 9.34 2.23
N MET A 40 -20.46 10.04 3.03
CA MET A 40 -19.17 10.55 2.57
C MET A 40 -18.16 9.39 2.38
N VAL A 41 -18.12 8.44 3.32
CA VAL A 41 -17.28 7.23 3.18
C VAL A 41 -17.67 6.46 1.91
N LEU A 42 -18.96 6.20 1.69
CA LEU A 42 -19.44 5.52 0.48
C LEU A 42 -19.12 6.30 -0.79
N ARG A 43 -19.24 7.64 -0.76
CA ARG A 43 -18.86 8.50 -1.89
C ARG A 43 -17.37 8.42 -2.16
N GLN A 44 -16.51 8.40 -1.13
CA GLN A 44 -15.07 8.24 -1.30
C GLN A 44 -14.73 6.84 -1.85
N ILE A 45 -15.34 5.77 -1.32
CA ILE A 45 -15.18 4.41 -1.87
C ILE A 45 -15.63 4.39 -3.33
N ALA A 46 -16.79 4.95 -3.64
CA ALA A 46 -17.32 5.02 -5.01
C ALA A 46 -16.43 5.86 -5.93
N SER A 47 -15.92 7.00 -5.46
CA SER A 47 -15.00 7.84 -6.24
C SER A 47 -13.64 7.20 -6.48
N MET A 48 -13.18 6.39 -5.53
CA MET A 48 -11.99 5.56 -5.66
C MET A 48 -12.28 4.26 -6.43
N GLY A 49 -13.56 3.79 -6.47
CA GLY A 49 -14.01 2.48 -6.95
C GLY A 49 -14.87 2.43 -8.21
N ILE A 50 -15.82 3.30 -8.41
CA ILE A 50 -16.91 3.07 -9.38
C ILE A 50 -17.35 4.33 -10.16
N GLY A 51 -16.86 5.54 -9.82
CA GLY A 51 -17.26 6.78 -10.50
C GLY A 51 -16.79 6.85 -11.96
N THR A 52 -17.48 7.57 -12.83
CA THR A 52 -17.17 7.70 -14.27
C THR A 52 -15.77 8.25 -14.59
N GLY A 53 -15.13 8.96 -13.63
CA GLY A 53 -13.70 9.26 -13.63
C GLY A 53 -12.85 8.21 -12.90
N ALA A 54 -13.43 7.41 -12.01
CA ALA A 54 -12.75 6.43 -11.17
C ALA A 54 -12.65 5.04 -11.83
N LEU A 55 -13.48 4.69 -12.79
CA LEU A 55 -13.21 3.55 -13.69
C LEU A 55 -11.90 3.75 -14.46
N ALA A 56 -11.53 4.99 -14.78
CA ALA A 56 -10.22 5.30 -15.34
C ALA A 56 -9.10 5.22 -14.28
N VAL A 57 -9.34 5.62 -13.04
CA VAL A 57 -8.32 5.61 -11.95
C VAL A 57 -8.15 4.22 -11.39
N ILE A 58 -9.22 3.48 -11.07
CA ILE A 58 -9.12 2.08 -10.62
C ILE A 58 -8.78 1.16 -11.78
N GLY A 59 -9.39 1.33 -12.94
CA GLY A 59 -8.99 0.59 -14.13
C GLY A 59 -7.52 0.81 -14.41
N GLY A 60 -7.05 2.07 -14.35
CA GLY A 60 -5.64 2.40 -14.49
C GLY A 60 -4.77 1.81 -13.36
N THR A 61 -5.19 1.91 -12.09
CA THR A 61 -4.44 1.34 -10.96
C THR A 61 -4.37 -0.17 -11.05
N VAL A 62 -5.47 -0.85 -11.32
CA VAL A 62 -5.52 -2.31 -11.47
C VAL A 62 -4.67 -2.78 -12.64
N VAL A 63 -4.71 -2.09 -13.77
CA VAL A 63 -3.86 -2.40 -14.94
C VAL A 63 -2.37 -2.19 -14.60
N ILE A 64 -2.01 -1.09 -13.92
CA ILE A 64 -0.63 -0.85 -13.49
C ILE A 64 -0.17 -1.96 -12.53
N VAL A 65 -0.98 -2.29 -11.53
CA VAL A 65 -0.68 -3.39 -10.58
C VAL A 65 -0.55 -4.72 -11.31
N GLY A 66 -1.51 -5.04 -12.17
CA GLY A 66 -1.46 -6.27 -12.97
C GLY A 66 -0.19 -6.36 -13.80
N PHE A 67 0.18 -5.30 -14.49
CA PHE A 67 1.41 -5.25 -15.28
C PHE A 67 2.68 -5.38 -14.42
N LEU A 68 2.77 -4.65 -13.31
CA LEU A 68 3.91 -4.71 -12.40
C LEU A 68 4.05 -6.12 -11.80
N THR A 69 2.96 -6.72 -11.35
CA THR A 69 3.00 -8.06 -10.73
C THR A 69 3.21 -9.18 -11.75
N LEU A 70 2.68 -9.04 -12.97
CA LEU A 70 3.03 -9.92 -14.08
C LEU A 70 4.52 -9.85 -14.39
N SER A 71 5.09 -8.65 -14.46
CA SER A 71 6.52 -8.47 -14.73
C SER A 71 7.40 -9.03 -13.61
N THR A 72 7.07 -8.77 -12.34
CA THR A 72 7.83 -9.30 -11.20
C THR A 72 7.66 -10.80 -11.03
N GLY A 73 6.47 -11.35 -11.27
CA GLY A 73 6.24 -12.80 -11.29
C GLY A 73 7.01 -13.49 -12.42
N ALA A 74 7.08 -12.87 -13.60
CA ALA A 74 7.91 -13.37 -14.69
C ALA A 74 9.40 -13.33 -14.34
N LEU A 75 9.88 -12.28 -13.66
CA LEU A 75 11.26 -12.21 -13.17
C LEU A 75 11.57 -13.32 -12.15
N ILE A 76 10.63 -13.65 -11.26
CA ILE A 76 10.79 -14.80 -10.34
C ILE A 76 10.91 -16.10 -11.12
N ALA A 77 10.07 -16.30 -12.16
CA ALA A 77 10.18 -17.50 -13.00
C ALA A 77 11.55 -17.59 -13.66
N VAL A 78 12.00 -16.51 -14.30
CA VAL A 78 13.28 -16.47 -15.03
C VAL A 78 14.46 -16.61 -14.08
N GLN A 79 14.56 -15.75 -13.09
CA GLN A 79 15.70 -15.71 -12.19
C GLN A 79 15.70 -16.90 -11.22
N GLY A 80 14.52 -17.28 -10.72
CA GLY A 80 14.35 -18.42 -9.82
C GLY A 80 14.74 -19.73 -10.53
N TYR A 81 14.17 -19.97 -11.71
CA TYR A 81 14.49 -21.19 -12.48
C TYR A 81 15.99 -21.28 -12.81
N ASN A 82 16.58 -20.21 -13.38
CA ASN A 82 17.99 -20.20 -13.76
C ASN A 82 18.93 -20.37 -12.54
N THR A 83 18.63 -19.73 -11.42
CA THR A 83 19.45 -19.85 -10.21
C THR A 83 19.38 -21.26 -9.62
N LEU A 84 18.18 -21.83 -9.55
CA LEU A 84 17.97 -23.17 -8.99
C LEU A 84 18.47 -24.28 -9.93
N SER A 85 18.40 -24.10 -11.25
CA SER A 85 18.90 -25.05 -12.22
C SER A 85 20.44 -25.20 -12.19
N ASN A 86 21.17 -24.13 -11.82
CA ASN A 86 22.61 -24.17 -11.65
C ASN A 86 23.08 -25.16 -10.56
N VAL A 87 22.20 -25.50 -9.63
CA VAL A 87 22.43 -26.45 -8.53
C VAL A 87 21.55 -27.71 -8.64
N GLY A 88 20.81 -27.86 -9.74
CA GLY A 88 20.00 -29.06 -10.04
C GLY A 88 18.70 -29.17 -9.22
N ILE A 89 18.18 -28.06 -8.69
CA ILE A 89 16.96 -28.03 -7.87
C ILE A 89 15.88 -27.08 -8.45
N GLU A 90 15.82 -26.95 -9.78
CA GLU A 90 14.87 -26.10 -10.50
C GLU A 90 13.40 -26.42 -10.19
N ALA A 91 13.12 -27.64 -9.72
CA ALA A 91 11.80 -28.05 -9.24
C ALA A 91 11.24 -27.12 -8.14
N LEU A 92 12.12 -26.53 -7.33
CA LEU A 92 11.72 -25.58 -6.25
C LEU A 92 11.32 -24.19 -6.75
N THR A 93 11.25 -23.94 -8.06
CA THR A 93 10.75 -22.66 -8.57
C THR A 93 9.30 -22.38 -8.13
N GLY A 94 8.47 -23.43 -7.99
CA GLY A 94 7.13 -23.32 -7.42
C GLY A 94 7.13 -22.78 -5.98
N PHE A 95 8.08 -23.22 -5.15
CA PHE A 95 8.30 -22.68 -3.80
C PHE A 95 8.61 -21.18 -3.85
N LEU A 96 9.56 -20.75 -4.69
CA LEU A 96 9.87 -19.30 -4.82
C LEU A 96 8.64 -18.50 -5.24
N GLY A 97 7.82 -19.04 -6.15
CA GLY A 97 6.56 -18.43 -6.58
C GLY A 97 5.56 -18.25 -5.43
N ALA A 98 5.38 -19.27 -4.58
CA ALA A 98 4.53 -19.16 -3.41
C ALA A 98 5.10 -18.20 -2.37
N PHE A 99 6.37 -18.34 -2.02
CA PHE A 99 7.05 -17.62 -0.95
C PHE A 99 7.19 -16.11 -1.23
N LEU A 100 7.82 -15.75 -2.37
CA LEU A 100 8.14 -14.35 -2.66
C LEU A 100 6.92 -13.54 -3.05
N ASN A 101 6.00 -14.13 -3.84
CA ASN A 101 4.82 -13.40 -4.29
C ASN A 101 3.91 -13.02 -3.13
N VAL A 102 3.68 -13.93 -2.19
CA VAL A 102 2.78 -13.66 -1.06
C VAL A 102 3.43 -12.74 -0.04
N ARG A 103 4.67 -13.02 0.37
CA ARG A 103 5.27 -12.32 1.51
C ARG A 103 5.82 -10.93 1.17
N PHE A 104 6.17 -10.68 -0.10
CA PHE A 104 6.82 -9.43 -0.48
C PHE A 104 6.14 -8.72 -1.64
N ILE A 105 5.94 -9.41 -2.77
CA ILE A 105 5.58 -8.74 -4.02
C ILE A 105 4.16 -8.20 -4.00
N ALA A 106 3.20 -9.03 -3.60
CA ALA A 106 1.79 -8.63 -3.63
C ALA A 106 1.49 -7.46 -2.68
N PRO A 107 1.85 -7.50 -1.37
CA PRO A 107 1.57 -6.38 -0.46
C PRO A 107 2.36 -5.13 -0.81
N ALA A 108 3.65 -5.26 -1.19
CA ALA A 108 4.47 -4.12 -1.58
C ALA A 108 3.91 -3.42 -2.83
N THR A 109 3.59 -4.18 -3.89
CA THR A 109 3.04 -3.62 -5.12
C THR A 109 1.68 -2.96 -4.91
N ALA A 110 0.80 -3.59 -4.12
CA ALA A 110 -0.50 -3.01 -3.78
C ALA A 110 -0.34 -1.69 -3.02
N GLY A 111 0.57 -1.62 -2.03
CA GLY A 111 0.84 -0.41 -1.26
C GLY A 111 1.45 0.71 -2.11
N VAL A 112 2.42 0.40 -2.95
CA VAL A 112 3.05 1.39 -3.87
C VAL A 112 2.04 1.92 -4.88
N ALA A 113 1.24 1.06 -5.46
CA ALA A 113 0.22 1.47 -6.43
C ALA A 113 -0.86 2.35 -5.78
N LEU A 114 -1.30 1.99 -4.56
CA LEU A 114 -2.23 2.81 -3.79
C LEU A 114 -1.64 4.20 -3.52
N ALA A 115 -0.37 4.28 -3.12
CA ALA A 115 0.31 5.54 -2.85
C ALA A 115 0.43 6.43 -4.11
N ALA A 116 0.86 5.84 -5.23
CA ALA A 116 1.11 6.57 -6.47
C ALA A 116 -0.17 7.05 -7.17
N THR A 117 -1.31 6.43 -6.92
CA THR A 117 -2.57 6.74 -7.61
C THR A 117 -3.60 7.35 -6.65
N ILE A 118 -4.24 6.55 -5.84
CA ILE A 118 -5.33 6.97 -4.94
C ILE A 118 -4.81 7.93 -3.86
N GLY A 119 -3.65 7.63 -3.27
CA GLY A 119 -3.01 8.48 -2.27
C GLY A 119 -2.63 9.85 -2.85
N ALA A 120 -1.94 9.87 -3.99
CA ALA A 120 -1.57 11.09 -4.69
C ALA A 120 -2.79 11.96 -5.01
N GLY A 121 -3.88 11.34 -5.52
CA GLY A 121 -5.15 12.01 -5.78
C GLY A 121 -5.78 12.59 -4.50
N ALA A 122 -5.76 11.85 -3.38
CA ALA A 122 -6.26 12.33 -2.11
C ALA A 122 -5.47 13.53 -1.58
N THR A 123 -4.12 13.52 -1.71
CA THR A 123 -3.27 14.66 -1.35
C THR A 123 -3.62 15.89 -2.19
N ALA A 124 -3.77 15.72 -3.51
CA ALA A 124 -4.09 16.82 -4.41
C ALA A 124 -5.47 17.42 -4.11
N GLN A 125 -6.49 16.58 -3.87
CA GLN A 125 -7.84 17.04 -3.54
C GLN A 125 -7.89 17.81 -2.21
N ILE A 126 -7.31 17.24 -1.13
CA ILE A 126 -7.30 17.93 0.18
C ILE A 126 -6.45 19.19 0.09
N GLY A 127 -5.33 19.15 -0.65
CA GLY A 127 -4.49 20.32 -0.87
C GLY A 127 -5.21 21.43 -1.62
N ALA A 128 -6.02 21.12 -2.63
CA ALA A 128 -6.87 22.09 -3.30
C ALA A 128 -7.91 22.70 -2.35
N MET A 129 -8.57 21.88 -1.51
CA MET A 129 -9.50 22.37 -0.48
C MET A 129 -8.81 23.29 0.54
N ARG A 130 -7.54 22.98 0.89
CA ARG A 130 -6.76 23.81 1.82
C ARG A 130 -6.46 25.19 1.26
N ILE A 131 -5.99 25.27 0.00
CA ILE A 131 -5.67 26.56 -0.63
C ILE A 131 -6.91 27.39 -0.98
N ASN A 132 -8.08 26.77 -1.12
CA ASN A 132 -9.37 27.43 -1.35
C ASN A 132 -10.11 27.78 -0.03
N GLU A 133 -9.48 27.60 1.14
CA GLU A 133 -10.05 27.84 2.47
C GLU A 133 -11.31 27.01 2.80
N GLU A 134 -11.57 25.95 2.01
CA GLU A 134 -12.74 25.07 2.23
C GLU A 134 -12.63 24.30 3.55
N ILE A 135 -11.41 24.03 4.03
CA ILE A 135 -11.18 23.35 5.32
C ILE A 135 -11.58 24.26 6.47
N ASP A 136 -11.25 25.56 6.39
CA ASP A 136 -11.58 26.54 7.41
C ASP A 136 -13.10 26.80 7.44
N ALA A 137 -13.76 26.75 6.28
CA ALA A 137 -15.23 26.80 6.18
C ALA A 137 -15.90 25.60 6.89
N LEU A 138 -15.32 24.39 6.82
CA LEU A 138 -15.82 23.22 7.56
C LEU A 138 -15.74 23.45 9.08
N GLU A 139 -14.67 24.05 9.57
CA GLU A 139 -14.51 24.37 11.00
C GLU A 139 -15.56 25.36 11.49
N VAL A 140 -15.84 26.42 10.71
CA VAL A 140 -16.88 27.40 11.02
C VAL A 140 -18.27 26.75 11.07
N MET A 141 -18.52 25.74 10.25
CA MET A 141 -19.77 24.96 10.28
C MET A 141 -19.83 23.93 11.42
N GLY A 142 -18.82 23.88 12.31
CA GLY A 142 -18.76 22.91 13.43
C GLY A 142 -18.45 21.48 13.02
N ILE A 143 -17.98 21.27 11.79
CA ILE A 143 -17.55 19.96 11.29
C ILE A 143 -16.08 19.75 11.66
N ARG A 144 -15.72 18.61 12.22
CA ARG A 144 -14.31 18.24 12.50
C ARG A 144 -13.59 17.87 11.21
N PRO A 145 -12.67 18.73 10.65
CA PRO A 145 -12.14 18.53 9.30
C PRO A 145 -11.28 17.28 9.20
N VAL A 146 -10.47 16.96 10.22
CA VAL A 146 -9.62 15.76 10.22
C VAL A 146 -10.47 14.50 10.12
N THR A 147 -11.55 14.40 10.90
CA THR A 147 -12.47 13.25 10.84
C THR A 147 -13.19 13.17 9.49
N TYR A 148 -13.68 14.33 9.00
CA TYR A 148 -14.44 14.38 7.75
C TYR A 148 -13.59 14.13 6.51
N LEU A 149 -12.35 14.66 6.46
CA LEU A 149 -11.48 14.58 5.29
C LEU A 149 -10.48 13.42 5.36
N ALA A 150 -9.79 13.26 6.50
CA ALA A 150 -8.73 12.25 6.62
C ALA A 150 -9.29 10.88 6.98
N SER A 151 -10.10 10.77 8.05
CA SER A 151 -10.59 9.45 8.49
C SER A 151 -11.48 8.77 7.43
N THR A 152 -12.34 9.52 6.73
CA THR A 152 -13.16 8.95 5.64
C THR A 152 -12.32 8.41 4.49
N ARG A 153 -11.22 9.10 4.13
CA ARG A 153 -10.30 8.65 3.07
C ARG A 153 -9.43 7.48 3.49
N ILE A 154 -9.04 7.40 4.77
CA ILE A 154 -8.35 6.23 5.30
C ILE A 154 -9.23 4.98 5.16
N VAL A 155 -10.49 5.05 5.58
CA VAL A 155 -11.45 3.94 5.41
C VAL A 155 -11.60 3.57 3.93
N ALA A 156 -11.81 4.55 3.07
CA ALA A 156 -11.97 4.31 1.65
C ALA A 156 -10.73 3.68 1.00
N GLY A 157 -9.52 4.12 1.37
CA GLY A 157 -8.27 3.55 0.87
C GLY A 157 -8.03 2.11 1.35
N VAL A 158 -8.38 1.81 2.61
CA VAL A 158 -8.34 0.43 3.14
C VAL A 158 -9.31 -0.48 2.40
N VAL A 159 -10.49 -0.01 2.03
CA VAL A 159 -11.42 -0.77 1.20
C VAL A 159 -10.90 -0.92 -0.24
N ALA A 160 -10.34 0.15 -0.80
CA ALA A 160 -9.82 0.15 -2.17
C ALA A 160 -8.61 -0.80 -2.36
N VAL A 161 -7.79 -1.03 -1.33
CA VAL A 161 -6.65 -1.94 -1.45
C VAL A 161 -7.05 -3.41 -1.61
N ILE A 162 -8.25 -3.81 -1.19
CA ILE A 162 -8.71 -5.20 -1.24
C ILE A 162 -8.67 -5.75 -2.69
N PRO A 163 -9.39 -5.14 -3.67
CA PRO A 163 -9.32 -5.61 -5.05
C PRO A 163 -7.92 -5.43 -5.66
N ILE A 164 -7.18 -4.38 -5.30
CA ILE A 164 -5.82 -4.13 -5.78
C ILE A 164 -4.88 -5.27 -5.36
N TYR A 165 -4.90 -5.65 -4.08
CA TYR A 165 -4.12 -6.76 -3.54
C TYR A 165 -4.50 -8.10 -4.18
N THR A 166 -5.82 -8.34 -4.35
CA THR A 166 -6.30 -9.57 -4.98
C THR A 166 -5.75 -9.74 -6.39
N VAL A 167 -5.78 -8.66 -7.19
CA VAL A 167 -5.19 -8.67 -8.55
C VAL A 167 -3.68 -8.87 -8.48
N ALA A 168 -2.99 -8.20 -7.54
CA ALA A 168 -1.55 -8.37 -7.37
C ALA A 168 -1.15 -9.83 -7.11
N VAL A 169 -1.84 -10.51 -6.21
CA VAL A 169 -1.59 -11.93 -5.89
C VAL A 169 -1.85 -12.81 -7.11
N LEU A 170 -3.03 -12.66 -7.73
CA LEU A 170 -3.42 -13.53 -8.85
C LEU A 170 -2.50 -13.36 -10.05
N MET A 171 -2.17 -12.13 -10.41
CA MET A 171 -1.31 -11.86 -11.57
C MET A 171 0.13 -12.32 -11.34
N SER A 172 0.67 -12.15 -10.11
CA SER A 172 2.01 -12.66 -9.79
C SER A 172 2.10 -14.19 -9.83
N PHE A 173 1.07 -14.89 -9.33
CA PHE A 173 1.00 -16.35 -9.40
C PHE A 173 0.90 -16.86 -10.83
N LEU A 174 0.00 -16.25 -11.62
CA LEU A 174 -0.16 -16.60 -13.04
C LEU A 174 1.14 -16.40 -13.82
N ALA A 175 1.83 -15.29 -13.59
CA ALA A 175 3.07 -14.99 -14.30
C ALA A 175 4.20 -15.97 -13.94
N THR A 176 4.39 -16.26 -12.65
CA THR A 176 5.41 -17.19 -12.20
C THR A 176 5.14 -18.60 -12.72
N ARG A 177 3.88 -19.07 -12.62
CA ARG A 177 3.47 -20.38 -13.14
C ARG A 177 3.67 -20.47 -14.65
N PHE A 178 3.14 -19.50 -15.40
CA PHE A 178 3.27 -19.48 -16.86
C PHE A 178 4.73 -19.42 -17.30
N GLY A 179 5.54 -18.54 -16.72
CA GLY A 179 6.95 -18.42 -17.04
C GLY A 179 7.72 -19.74 -16.78
N THR A 180 7.48 -20.37 -15.64
CA THR A 180 8.17 -21.62 -15.28
C THR A 180 7.72 -22.81 -16.12
N THR A 181 6.41 -22.97 -16.37
CA THR A 181 5.90 -24.17 -17.05
C THR A 181 5.94 -24.04 -18.57
N PHE A 182 5.59 -22.85 -19.11
CA PHE A 182 5.51 -22.65 -20.56
C PHE A 182 6.85 -22.22 -21.17
N VAL A 183 7.58 -21.28 -20.53
CA VAL A 183 8.83 -20.75 -21.08
C VAL A 183 10.01 -21.72 -20.83
N TYR A 184 10.11 -22.24 -19.61
CA TYR A 184 11.19 -23.17 -19.23
C TYR A 184 10.82 -24.64 -19.37
N GLY A 185 9.59 -24.97 -19.73
CA GLY A 185 9.15 -26.35 -19.95
C GLY A 185 9.11 -27.25 -18.71
N GLN A 186 9.10 -26.65 -17.50
CA GLN A 186 8.93 -27.43 -16.28
C GLN A 186 7.55 -28.09 -16.26
N SER A 187 7.48 -29.35 -15.81
CA SER A 187 6.20 -30.05 -15.67
C SER A 187 5.23 -29.27 -14.76
N VAL A 188 4.01 -29.06 -15.23
CA VAL A 188 2.94 -28.39 -14.46
C VAL A 188 2.72 -29.07 -13.11
N GLY A 189 2.73 -30.42 -13.08
CA GLY A 189 2.55 -31.16 -11.83
C GLY A 189 3.67 -30.93 -10.81
N VAL A 190 4.92 -30.78 -11.28
CA VAL A 190 6.07 -30.48 -10.42
C VAL A 190 5.93 -29.08 -9.84
N TYR A 191 5.63 -28.08 -10.68
CA TYR A 191 5.42 -26.70 -10.23
C TYR A 191 4.28 -26.63 -9.21
N ASP A 192 3.11 -27.17 -9.55
CA ASP A 192 1.91 -27.10 -8.71
C ASP A 192 2.11 -27.85 -7.37
N HIS A 193 2.87 -28.94 -7.36
CA HIS A 193 3.23 -29.66 -6.14
C HIS A 193 4.04 -28.78 -5.19
N TYR A 194 5.15 -28.20 -5.63
CA TYR A 194 5.97 -27.34 -4.77
C TYR A 194 5.28 -26.03 -4.42
N PHE A 195 4.50 -25.45 -5.34
CA PHE A 195 3.72 -24.25 -5.07
C PHE A 195 2.68 -24.50 -3.97
N SER A 196 1.88 -25.56 -4.07
CA SER A 196 0.83 -25.87 -3.10
C SER A 196 1.37 -26.35 -1.75
N SER A 197 2.52 -27.05 -1.76
CA SER A 197 3.17 -27.51 -0.52
C SER A 197 3.68 -26.36 0.35
N PHE A 198 4.03 -25.21 -0.25
CA PHE A 198 4.59 -24.06 0.46
C PHE A 198 3.64 -22.86 0.52
N LEU A 199 2.49 -22.93 -0.12
CA LEU A 199 1.45 -21.90 -0.03
C LEU A 199 0.54 -22.20 1.15
N HIS A 200 0.79 -21.58 2.29
CA HIS A 200 -0.07 -21.71 3.45
C HIS A 200 -1.15 -20.63 3.49
N PRO A 201 -2.41 -20.96 3.79
CA PRO A 201 -3.49 -19.98 3.94
C PRO A 201 -3.18 -18.89 4.98
N THR A 202 -2.43 -19.24 6.01
CA THR A 202 -1.97 -18.32 7.06
C THR A 202 -1.05 -17.23 6.48
N ASP A 203 -0.17 -17.55 5.52
CA ASP A 203 0.70 -16.59 4.88
C ASP A 203 -0.09 -15.60 4.02
N LEU A 204 -1.11 -16.07 3.29
CA LEU A 204 -2.03 -15.22 2.55
C LEU A 204 -2.78 -14.25 3.49
N LEU A 205 -3.21 -14.74 4.66
CA LEU A 205 -3.90 -13.90 5.64
C LEU A 205 -2.96 -12.80 6.18
N TRP A 206 -1.73 -13.15 6.56
CA TRP A 206 -0.76 -12.16 7.04
C TRP A 206 -0.38 -11.15 5.96
N SER A 207 -0.17 -11.58 4.73
CA SER A 207 0.09 -10.71 3.58
C SER A 207 -1.08 -9.76 3.30
N PHE A 208 -2.31 -10.25 3.43
CA PHE A 208 -3.51 -9.42 3.30
C PHE A 208 -3.61 -8.37 4.43
N ILE A 209 -3.39 -8.78 5.69
CA ILE A 209 -3.34 -7.84 6.82
C ILE A 209 -2.25 -6.79 6.61
N GLU A 210 -1.09 -7.18 6.11
CA GLU A 210 0.00 -6.28 5.78
C GLU A 210 -0.41 -5.24 4.74
N ALA A 211 -1.10 -5.65 3.67
CA ALA A 211 -1.64 -4.73 2.67
C ALA A 211 -2.66 -3.75 3.26
N LEU A 212 -3.52 -4.19 4.19
CA LEU A 212 -4.48 -3.32 4.88
C LEU A 212 -3.78 -2.29 5.78
N VAL A 213 -2.77 -2.71 6.54
CA VAL A 213 -1.97 -1.82 7.41
C VAL A 213 -1.21 -0.81 6.56
N MET A 214 -0.59 -1.25 5.46
CA MET A 214 0.07 -0.36 4.50
C MET A 214 -0.91 0.66 3.92
N ALA A 215 -2.11 0.24 3.53
CA ALA A 215 -3.12 1.14 2.99
C ALA A 215 -3.52 2.22 4.00
N ALA A 216 -3.75 1.84 5.27
CA ALA A 216 -4.07 2.78 6.33
C ALA A 216 -2.93 3.81 6.54
N ALA A 217 -1.68 3.34 6.58
CA ALA A 217 -0.51 4.21 6.73
C ALA A 217 -0.30 5.13 5.52
N VAL A 218 -0.41 4.60 4.29
CA VAL A 218 -0.33 5.37 3.05
C VAL A 218 -1.37 6.48 3.07
N MET A 219 -2.64 6.16 3.33
CA MET A 219 -3.70 7.16 3.33
C MET A 219 -3.54 8.19 4.46
N ALA A 220 -3.05 7.79 5.65
CA ALA A 220 -2.76 8.72 6.73
C ALA A 220 -1.67 9.73 6.32
N VAL A 221 -0.57 9.25 5.71
CA VAL A 221 0.51 10.11 5.19
C VAL A 221 -0.02 11.06 4.12
N HIS A 222 -0.74 10.56 3.15
CA HIS A 222 -1.26 11.37 2.05
C HIS A 222 -2.26 12.43 2.50
N THR A 223 -3.14 12.09 3.44
CA THR A 223 -4.09 13.06 4.00
C THR A 223 -3.40 14.13 4.84
N TYR A 224 -2.35 13.79 5.59
CA TYR A 224 -1.54 14.76 6.33
C TYR A 224 -0.89 15.79 5.41
N TYR A 225 -0.18 15.32 4.38
CA TYR A 225 0.49 16.23 3.44
C TYR A 225 -0.50 17.10 2.66
N GLY A 226 -1.67 16.57 2.33
CA GLY A 226 -2.75 17.37 1.71
C GLY A 226 -3.31 18.42 2.68
N TYR A 227 -3.55 18.05 3.93
CA TYR A 227 -4.11 18.94 4.94
C TYR A 227 -3.18 20.11 5.33
N THR A 228 -1.88 19.88 5.28
CA THR A 228 -0.84 20.84 5.68
C THR A 228 -0.20 21.60 4.50
N VAL A 229 -0.83 21.56 3.32
CA VAL A 229 -0.35 22.29 2.13
C VAL A 229 -0.27 23.79 2.40
N THR A 230 0.82 24.39 1.90
CA THR A 230 1.05 25.83 1.83
C THR A 230 1.67 26.18 0.49
N GLY A 231 1.59 27.46 0.06
CA GLY A 231 2.27 27.92 -1.16
C GLY A 231 1.44 27.79 -2.45
N GLY A 232 0.10 27.68 -2.32
CA GLY A 232 -0.79 27.69 -3.49
C GLY A 232 -0.72 26.42 -4.34
N PRO A 233 -1.11 26.48 -5.64
CA PRO A 233 -1.17 25.30 -6.52
C PRO A 233 0.18 24.59 -6.70
N ALA A 234 1.28 25.31 -6.76
CA ALA A 234 2.62 24.74 -6.85
C ALA A 234 2.96 23.93 -5.58
N GLY A 235 2.56 24.42 -4.39
CA GLY A 235 2.72 23.74 -3.12
C GLY A 235 1.95 22.42 -3.04
N VAL A 236 0.80 22.32 -3.72
CA VAL A 236 0.03 21.06 -3.79
C VAL A 236 0.85 20.00 -4.54
N GLY A 237 1.43 20.33 -5.69
CA GLY A 237 2.27 19.38 -6.44
C GLY A 237 3.48 18.90 -5.64
N GLU A 238 4.12 19.82 -4.90
CA GLU A 238 5.25 19.48 -4.03
C GLU A 238 4.82 18.58 -2.85
N ALA A 239 3.66 18.84 -2.25
CA ALA A 239 3.11 18.03 -1.19
C ALA A 239 2.78 16.60 -1.65
N VAL A 240 2.23 16.43 -2.86
CA VAL A 240 2.01 15.11 -3.48
C VAL A 240 3.33 14.35 -3.59
N GLY A 241 4.38 14.98 -4.14
CA GLY A 241 5.69 14.34 -4.25
C GLY A 241 6.30 13.96 -2.90
N ARG A 242 6.14 14.79 -1.86
CA ARG A 242 6.59 14.47 -0.50
C ARG A 242 5.78 13.32 0.11
N ALA A 243 4.46 13.33 -0.07
CA ALA A 243 3.57 12.30 0.43
C ALA A 243 3.90 10.93 -0.15
N VAL A 244 4.10 10.84 -1.47
CA VAL A 244 4.48 9.59 -2.16
C VAL A 244 5.81 9.05 -1.62
N ARG A 245 6.85 9.87 -1.53
CA ARG A 245 8.14 9.42 -0.98
C ARG A 245 8.01 8.92 0.47
N MET A 246 7.31 9.67 1.31
CA MET A 246 7.14 9.32 2.72
C MET A 246 6.29 8.06 2.91
N SER A 247 5.21 7.90 2.14
CA SER A 247 4.33 6.74 2.22
C SER A 247 5.02 5.46 1.73
N ILE A 248 5.81 5.52 0.66
CA ILE A 248 6.61 4.38 0.20
C ILE A 248 7.64 3.98 1.26
N THR A 249 8.35 4.97 1.83
CA THR A 249 9.31 4.70 2.91
C THR A 249 8.63 4.04 4.12
N ALA A 250 7.49 4.58 4.57
CA ALA A 250 6.71 3.99 5.64
C ALA A 250 6.23 2.57 5.29
N GLY A 251 5.80 2.35 4.04
CA GLY A 251 5.41 1.04 3.53
C GLY A 251 6.51 0.00 3.62
N VAL A 252 7.74 0.35 3.23
CA VAL A 252 8.91 -0.54 3.36
C VAL A 252 9.18 -0.90 4.82
N PHE A 253 9.09 0.07 5.75
CA PHE A 253 9.26 -0.21 7.18
C PHE A 253 8.15 -1.12 7.72
N ILE A 254 6.89 -0.94 7.32
CA ILE A 254 5.77 -1.80 7.71
C ILE A 254 6.02 -3.22 7.20
N LEU A 255 6.35 -3.37 5.91
CA LEU A 255 6.65 -4.65 5.29
C LEU A 255 7.77 -5.38 6.04
N LEU A 256 8.89 -4.73 6.29
CA LEU A 256 10.00 -5.33 7.03
C LEU A 256 9.62 -5.70 8.46
N THR A 257 8.90 -4.82 9.16
CA THR A 257 8.50 -5.06 10.56
C THR A 257 7.55 -6.24 10.68
N ILE A 258 6.51 -6.31 9.83
CA ILE A 258 5.55 -7.42 9.86
C ILE A 258 6.24 -8.72 9.43
N THR A 259 7.00 -8.69 8.33
CA THR A 259 7.72 -9.87 7.85
C THR A 259 8.69 -10.41 8.92
N LEU A 260 9.48 -9.55 9.57
CA LEU A 260 10.38 -9.98 10.64
C LEU A 260 9.64 -10.46 11.89
N SER A 261 8.51 -9.84 12.23
CA SER A 261 7.72 -10.25 13.40
C SER A 261 7.02 -11.58 13.20
N VAL A 262 6.53 -11.85 12.00
CA VAL A 262 5.78 -13.08 11.68
C VAL A 262 6.72 -14.24 11.33
N TYR A 263 7.77 -13.96 10.58
CA TYR A 263 8.66 -14.99 10.02
C TYR A 263 10.07 -15.00 10.60
N GLY A 264 10.45 -13.99 11.39
CA GLY A 264 11.79 -13.86 11.95
C GLY A 264 12.09 -14.79 13.12
N GLN A 265 11.08 -15.44 13.70
CA GLN A 265 11.28 -16.44 14.73
C GLN A 265 11.49 -17.82 14.09
N SER A 266 12.60 -18.46 14.39
CA SER A 266 13.04 -19.74 13.82
C SER A 266 12.06 -20.92 13.96
N GLY A 267 10.98 -20.79 14.73
CA GLY A 267 9.91 -21.79 14.87
C GLY A 267 8.84 -21.74 13.77
N ASN A 268 8.78 -20.66 12.97
CA ASN A 268 7.77 -20.49 11.92
C ASN A 268 8.31 -20.81 10.52
N PHE A 269 9.57 -21.24 10.41
CA PHE A 269 10.17 -21.77 9.19
C PHE A 269 9.90 -23.28 9.13
N HIS A 270 8.70 -23.68 8.79
CA HIS A 270 8.41 -25.07 8.46
C HIS A 270 8.87 -25.34 7.01
N LEU A 271 10.07 -25.93 6.88
CA LEU A 271 10.58 -26.44 5.62
C LEU A 271 10.06 -27.86 5.32
N SER A 272 9.30 -28.43 6.23
CA SER A 272 8.67 -29.74 6.06
C SER A 272 7.22 -29.66 6.59
N GLY A 273 6.27 -29.81 5.69
CA GLY A 273 4.91 -30.19 6.02
C GLY A 273 4.83 -31.66 6.34
#